data_05c3e6ae01999556a20c0076f4f1c5a0
#
_entry.id   05c3e6ae01999556a20c0076f4f1c5a0
#
_cell.length_a   1.000
_cell.length_b   1.000
_cell.length_c   1.000
_cell.angle_alpha   90.00
_cell.angle_beta   90.00
_cell.angle_gamma   90.00
#
_symmetry.space_group_name_H-M   'P 1'
#
loop_
_entity.id
_entity.type
_entity.pdbx_description
1 polymer ?
#
loop_
_entity_poly.entity_id
_entity_poly.type
_entity_poly.pdbx_seq_one_letter_code
_entity_poly.pdbx_strand_id
1 'polypeptide(L)'
;MANIKSQIKRNRQNEKRAERNKTVRTALKTSTKKVRTAIGTEDAEAATAQQREAARALDKAVAKGIVHKRTAARRKSRLAKAASSVASSE
;
A
#
# COMPACT_ATOMS: atom_id res chain seq x y z
N MET A 1 14.66 36.04 15.04
CA MET A 1 13.99 34.86 15.58
C MET A 1 12.59 34.62 14.98
N ALA A 2 12.44 34.99 13.74
CA ALA A 2 11.23 34.67 12.96
C ALA A 2 11.01 33.16 12.80
N ASN A 3 12.05 32.37 13.13
CA ASN A 3 12.08 30.93 12.85
C ASN A 3 11.20 30.07 13.77
N ILE A 4 10.84 30.57 14.96
CA ILE A 4 10.04 29.77 15.91
C ILE A 4 8.62 29.55 15.39
N LYS A 5 7.97 30.58 14.89
CA LYS A 5 6.60 30.44 14.32
C LYS A 5 6.62 29.56 13.07
N SER A 6 7.65 29.70 12.22
CA SER A 6 7.82 28.86 11.03
C SER A 6 8.04 27.41 11.40
N GLN A 7 8.82 27.13 12.44
CA GLN A 7 9.07 25.77 12.93
C GLN A 7 7.80 25.14 13.52
N ILE A 8 7.01 25.88 14.28
CA ILE A 8 5.73 25.41 14.81
C ILE A 8 4.80 25.04 13.67
N LYS A 9 4.71 25.88 12.65
CA LYS A 9 3.89 25.63 11.48
C LYS A 9 4.36 24.38 10.72
N ARG A 10 5.68 24.22 10.52
CA ARG A 10 6.26 23.03 9.88
C ARG A 10 5.99 21.77 10.69
N ASN A 11 6.13 21.85 12.01
CA ASN A 11 5.87 20.70 12.89
C ASN A 11 4.41 20.26 12.79
N ARG A 12 3.47 21.18 12.75
CA ARG A 12 2.05 20.86 12.56
C ARG A 12 1.79 20.21 11.21
N GLN A 13 2.39 20.74 10.14
CA GLN A 13 2.27 20.18 8.81
C GLN A 13 2.87 18.78 8.73
N ASN A 14 4.03 18.59 9.38
CA ASN A 14 4.70 17.29 9.42
C ASN A 14 3.89 16.26 10.21
N GLU A 15 3.26 16.66 11.31
CA GLU A 15 2.37 15.79 12.09
C GLU A 15 1.17 15.34 11.26
N LYS A 16 0.52 16.26 10.54
CA LYS A 16 -0.60 15.93 9.66
C LYS A 16 -0.19 14.99 8.54
N ARG A 17 0.96 15.23 7.94
CA ARG A 17 1.51 14.36 6.88
C ARG A 17 1.85 12.99 7.43
N ALA A 18 2.47 12.93 8.62
CA ALA A 18 2.81 11.67 9.27
C ALA A 18 1.56 10.84 9.55
N GLU A 19 0.49 11.46 10.04
CA GLU A 19 -0.80 10.79 10.27
C GLU A 19 -1.40 10.24 8.98
N ARG A 20 -1.44 11.05 7.91
CA ARG A 20 -1.93 10.59 6.59
C ARG A 20 -1.09 9.44 6.07
N ASN A 21 0.23 9.56 6.16
CA ASN A 21 1.14 8.54 5.67
C ASN A 21 0.98 7.25 6.45
N LYS A 22 0.80 7.34 7.77
CA LYS A 22 0.54 6.19 8.65
C LYS A 22 -0.75 5.49 8.25
N THR A 23 -1.82 6.25 8.00
CA THR A 23 -3.12 5.71 7.57
C THR A 23 -2.98 4.96 6.25
N VAL A 24 -2.30 5.55 5.26
CA VAL A 24 -2.09 4.92 3.96
C VAL A 24 -1.23 3.66 4.09
N ARG A 25 -0.14 3.71 4.86
CA ARG A 25 0.72 2.54 5.09
C ARG A 25 -0.02 1.41 5.76
N THR A 26 -0.86 1.72 6.74
CA THR A 26 -1.71 0.73 7.42
C THR A 26 -2.70 0.11 6.45
N ALA A 27 -3.33 0.92 5.60
CA ALA A 27 -4.25 0.44 4.56
C ALA A 27 -3.54 -0.49 3.57
N LEU A 28 -2.29 -0.17 3.18
CA LEU A 28 -1.48 -1.02 2.29
C LEU A 28 -1.16 -2.37 2.94
N LYS A 29 -0.80 -2.37 4.22
CA LYS A 29 -0.56 -3.61 4.98
C LYS A 29 -1.82 -4.47 5.04
N THR A 30 -2.96 -3.84 5.30
CA THR A 30 -4.26 -4.53 5.35
C THR A 30 -4.60 -5.14 4.00
N SER A 31 -4.42 -4.41 2.90
CA SER A 31 -4.66 -4.90 1.54
C SER A 31 -3.78 -6.10 1.22
N THR A 32 -2.48 -6.03 1.55
CA THR A 32 -1.53 -7.13 1.36
C THR A 32 -1.96 -8.37 2.18
N LYS A 33 -2.39 -8.17 3.41
CA LYS A 33 -2.87 -9.23 4.28
C LYS A 33 -4.11 -9.91 3.71
N LYS A 34 -5.03 -9.14 3.15
CA LYS A 34 -6.23 -9.68 2.47
C LYS A 34 -5.87 -10.56 1.28
N VAL A 35 -4.89 -10.14 0.48
CA VAL A 35 -4.38 -10.94 -0.65
C VAL A 35 -3.81 -12.27 -0.12
N ARG A 36 -2.97 -12.22 0.90
CA ARG A 36 -2.37 -13.42 1.48
C ARG A 36 -3.42 -14.37 2.06
N THR A 37 -4.45 -13.82 2.70
CA THR A 37 -5.55 -14.62 3.24
C THR A 37 -6.32 -15.32 2.11
N ALA A 38 -6.62 -14.61 1.03
CA ALA A 38 -7.30 -15.19 -0.14
C ALA A 38 -6.46 -16.29 -0.79
N ILE A 39 -5.14 -16.10 -0.87
CA ILE A 39 -4.20 -17.12 -1.38
C ILE A 39 -4.20 -18.35 -0.45
N GLY A 40 -4.18 -18.13 0.85
CA GLY A 40 -4.21 -19.21 1.85
C GLY A 40 -5.48 -20.04 1.81
N THR A 41 -6.61 -19.46 1.43
CA THR A 41 -7.88 -20.18 1.24
C THR A 41 -8.01 -20.81 -0.14
N GLU A 42 -7.00 -20.63 -1.00
CA GLU A 42 -6.97 -21.14 -2.38
C GLU A 42 -8.13 -20.67 -3.25
N ASP A 43 -8.70 -19.50 -2.94
CA ASP A 43 -9.74 -18.86 -3.73
C ASP A 43 -9.10 -17.96 -4.79
N ALA A 44 -8.97 -18.49 -6.01
CA ALA A 44 -8.34 -17.77 -7.12
C ALA A 44 -9.07 -16.47 -7.49
N GLU A 45 -10.40 -16.48 -7.44
CA GLU A 45 -11.22 -15.32 -7.75
C GLU A 45 -11.01 -14.20 -6.72
N ALA A 46 -11.08 -14.53 -5.44
CA ALA A 46 -10.84 -13.58 -4.34
C ALA A 46 -9.40 -13.07 -4.36
N ALA A 47 -8.42 -13.95 -4.60
CA ALA A 47 -7.01 -13.58 -4.70
C ALA A 47 -6.78 -12.55 -5.82
N THR A 48 -7.38 -12.76 -6.99
CA THR A 48 -7.26 -11.84 -8.12
C THR A 48 -7.92 -10.50 -7.81
N ALA A 49 -9.12 -10.51 -7.23
CA ALA A 49 -9.83 -9.28 -6.86
C ALA A 49 -9.05 -8.47 -5.82
N GLN A 50 -8.56 -9.11 -4.77
CA GLN A 50 -7.78 -8.45 -3.72
C GLN A 50 -6.43 -7.95 -4.25
N GLN A 51 -5.78 -8.70 -5.14
CA GLN A 51 -4.53 -8.27 -5.77
C GLN A 51 -4.74 -7.00 -6.58
N ARG A 52 -5.82 -6.89 -7.33
CA ARG A 52 -6.15 -5.67 -8.11
C ARG A 52 -6.38 -4.47 -7.19
N GLU A 53 -7.10 -4.65 -6.10
CA GLU A 53 -7.32 -3.58 -5.11
C GLU A 53 -6.01 -3.14 -4.46
N ALA A 54 -5.16 -4.09 -4.08
CA ALA A 54 -3.84 -3.80 -3.51
C ALA A 54 -2.96 -3.03 -4.50
N ALA A 55 -2.98 -3.42 -5.77
CA ALA A 55 -2.24 -2.72 -6.82
C ALA A 55 -2.70 -1.26 -6.98
N ARG A 56 -4.02 -1.03 -6.97
CA ARG A 56 -4.58 0.33 -7.04
C ARG A 56 -4.16 1.16 -5.83
N ALA A 57 -4.20 0.57 -4.64
CA ALA A 57 -3.79 1.26 -3.41
C ALA A 57 -2.30 1.64 -3.46
N LEU A 58 -1.45 0.75 -3.97
CA LEU A 58 -0.02 1.03 -4.17
C LEU A 58 0.20 2.15 -5.19
N ASP A 59 -0.51 2.14 -6.30
CA ASP A 59 -0.42 3.19 -7.31
C ASP A 59 -0.83 4.56 -6.76
N LYS A 60 -1.90 4.61 -5.97
CA LYS A 60 -2.33 5.83 -5.29
C LYS A 60 -1.28 6.33 -4.29
N ALA A 61 -0.65 5.41 -3.55
CA ALA A 61 0.40 5.75 -2.59
C ALA A 61 1.63 6.32 -3.29
N VAL A 62 2.00 5.80 -4.46
CA VAL A 62 3.08 6.35 -5.30
C VAL A 62 2.73 7.76 -5.76
N ALA A 63 1.51 7.99 -6.25
CA ALA A 63 1.04 9.30 -6.68
C ALA A 63 1.08 10.34 -5.55
N LYS A 64 0.82 9.91 -4.31
CA LYS A 64 0.92 10.77 -3.12
C LYS A 64 2.34 10.96 -2.60
N GLY A 65 3.31 10.24 -3.16
CA GLY A 65 4.71 10.30 -2.72
C GLY A 65 5.01 9.56 -1.42
N ILE A 66 4.12 8.69 -0.96
CA ILE A 66 4.28 7.92 0.28
C ILE A 66 5.16 6.69 0.07
N VAL A 67 5.03 6.07 -1.10
CA VAL A 67 5.80 4.87 -1.49
C VAL A 67 6.58 5.18 -2.76
N HIS A 68 7.84 4.76 -2.82
CA HIS A 68 8.64 4.93 -4.03
C HIS A 68 8.13 3.99 -5.14
N LYS A 69 8.14 4.46 -6.38
CA LYS A 69 7.62 3.71 -7.55
C LYS A 69 8.25 2.32 -7.70
N ARG A 70 9.54 2.18 -7.43
CA ARG A 70 10.24 0.88 -7.52
C ARG A 70 9.79 -0.10 -6.45
N THR A 71 9.56 0.39 -5.23
CA THR A 71 9.03 -0.43 -4.14
C THR A 71 7.62 -0.91 -4.46
N ALA A 72 6.78 -0.02 -4.97
CA ALA A 72 5.42 -0.36 -5.40
C ALA A 72 5.43 -1.39 -6.53
N ALA A 73 6.30 -1.22 -7.52
CA ALA A 73 6.44 -2.16 -8.63
C ALA A 73 6.82 -3.56 -8.15
N ARG A 74 7.79 -3.65 -7.22
CA ARG A 74 8.19 -4.93 -6.64
C ARG A 74 7.06 -5.60 -5.86
N ARG A 75 6.34 -4.83 -5.04
CA ARG A 75 5.20 -5.34 -4.26
C ARG A 75 4.08 -5.82 -5.16
N LYS A 76 3.72 -5.03 -6.18
CA LYS A 76 2.70 -5.42 -7.16
C LYS A 76 3.07 -6.70 -7.89
N SER A 77 4.32 -6.81 -8.32
CA SER A 77 4.82 -8.01 -9.01
C SER A 77 4.72 -9.24 -8.13
N ARG A 78 5.13 -9.15 -6.88
CA ARG A 78 5.06 -10.26 -5.92
C ARG A 78 3.62 -10.71 -5.66
N LEU A 79 2.71 -9.74 -5.48
CA LEU A 79 1.30 -10.03 -5.24
C LEU A 79 0.66 -10.66 -6.49
N ALA A 80 0.97 -10.17 -7.68
CA ALA A 80 0.48 -10.72 -8.92
C ALA A 80 0.95 -12.16 -9.14
N LYS A 81 2.22 -12.45 -8.87
CA LYS A 81 2.76 -13.80 -8.97
C LYS A 81 2.12 -14.74 -7.96
N ALA A 82 1.94 -14.30 -6.73
CA ALA A 82 1.29 -15.10 -5.70
C ALA A 82 -0.16 -15.41 -6.05
N ALA A 83 -0.91 -14.43 -6.55
CA ALA A 83 -2.29 -14.63 -6.99
C ALA A 83 -2.36 -15.56 -8.21
N SER A 84 -1.44 -15.43 -9.16
CA SER A 84 -1.36 -16.29 -10.33
C SER A 84 -1.06 -17.75 -9.97
N SER A 85 -0.26 -17.97 -8.94
CA SER A 85 0.08 -19.34 -8.53
C SER A 85 -1.16 -20.09 -8.00
N VAL A 86 -2.09 -19.41 -7.36
CA VAL A 86 -3.36 -19.99 -6.93
C VAL A 86 -4.23 -20.33 -8.16
N ALA A 87 -4.32 -19.41 -9.11
CA ALA A 87 -5.10 -19.59 -10.34
C ALA A 87 -4.53 -20.76 -11.19
N SER A 88 -3.21 -20.90 -11.25
CA SER A 88 -2.58 -21.95 -12.06
C SER A 88 -2.54 -23.32 -11.40
N SER A 89 -2.80 -23.41 -10.08
CA SER A 89 -2.86 -24.70 -9.38
C SER A 89 -4.23 -25.40 -9.51
N GLU A 90 -5.17 -24.74 -10.13
CA GLU A 90 -6.47 -25.31 -10.47
C GLU A 90 -6.41 -25.94 -11.88
#